data_6c6cbd71548dfcb2d140599c23c3f31b
#
_entry.id   6c6cbd71548dfcb2d140599c23c3f31b
#
_cell.length_a   1.000
_cell.length_b   1.000
_cell.length_c   1.000
_cell.angle_alpha   90.00
_cell.angle_beta   90.00
_cell.angle_gamma   90.00
#
_symmetry.space_group_name_H-M   'P 1'
#
loop_
_entity.id
_entity.type
_entity.pdbx_description
1 polymer ?
#
loop_
_entity_poly.entity_id
_entity_poly.type
_entity_poly.pdbx_seq_one_letter_code
_entity_poly.pdbx_strand_id
1 'polypeptide(L)'
;MKRVVVTGANGHVGYSVAKLLVARGYDVRATVRDASDPAKTTHLEALGVEIAQADLMRPETLAPVMEGRDGLFQVAAVYRSWARDPQREIIEPSITGGINALRAAHTAGVGRVVFTSSTAAVGRAGPDGAPLSEADWNDASRHPYSYAKTEAEHRAWAFAEESGLDLLVINPTAVIGPDFHRHTPSTAPYRMLLRGELRRIPPITYGLVDARDVAQGHVLAYETRQARGRHILCTECLPAAELVALVRDIDPTIAVPTRQAALWQVRALARLEQFRSWFGREPRLTPETVREYLGKPTSYDTSKARRELGWC
;
A
#
# COMPACT_ATOMS: atom_id res chain seq x y z
N MET A 1 17.89 6.72 -22.24
CA MET A 1 16.58 6.37 -21.65
C MET A 1 16.87 5.58 -20.39
N LYS A 2 16.31 5.96 -19.22
CA LYS A 2 16.54 5.18 -17.99
C LYS A 2 15.71 3.91 -18.02
N ARG A 3 16.31 2.80 -17.60
CA ARG A 3 15.72 1.47 -17.59
C ARG A 3 15.37 1.08 -16.16
N VAL A 4 14.11 0.79 -15.89
CA VAL A 4 13.62 0.55 -14.53
C VAL A 4 12.80 -0.74 -14.44
N VAL A 5 12.78 -1.32 -13.25
CA VAL A 5 11.89 -2.44 -12.90
C VAL A 5 10.77 -1.94 -12.01
N VAL A 6 9.55 -2.40 -12.27
CA VAL A 6 8.39 -2.21 -11.39
C VAL A 6 7.89 -3.58 -10.95
N THR A 7 8.04 -3.92 -9.67
CA THR A 7 7.50 -5.18 -9.16
C THR A 7 6.02 -5.03 -8.82
N GLY A 8 5.26 -6.12 -9.00
CA GLY A 8 3.82 -6.09 -8.75
C GLY A 8 3.05 -5.13 -9.65
N ALA A 9 3.53 -4.96 -10.87
CA ALA A 9 2.99 -4.02 -11.84
C ALA A 9 1.51 -4.28 -12.21
N ASN A 10 1.00 -5.49 -12.01
CA ASN A 10 -0.41 -5.82 -12.18
C ASN A 10 -1.29 -5.45 -10.97
N GLY A 11 -0.73 -4.83 -9.94
CA GLY A 11 -1.47 -4.25 -8.81
C GLY A 11 -1.83 -2.80 -9.08
N HIS A 12 -2.73 -2.22 -8.26
CA HIS A 12 -3.22 -0.85 -8.44
C HIS A 12 -2.08 0.20 -8.46
N VAL A 13 -1.26 0.24 -7.41
CA VAL A 13 -0.13 1.18 -7.32
C VAL A 13 0.93 0.86 -8.39
N GLY A 14 1.28 -0.43 -8.56
CA GLY A 14 2.30 -0.84 -9.54
C GLY A 14 1.93 -0.48 -10.96
N TYR A 15 0.65 -0.65 -11.34
CA TYR A 15 0.16 -0.24 -12.65
C TYR A 15 0.24 1.28 -12.86
N SER A 16 -0.22 2.05 -11.86
CA SER A 16 -0.17 3.51 -11.93
C SER A 16 1.27 4.04 -12.04
N VAL A 17 2.22 3.42 -11.31
CA VAL A 17 3.65 3.75 -11.41
C VAL A 17 4.20 3.41 -12.79
N ALA A 18 3.94 2.19 -13.31
CA ALA A 18 4.38 1.77 -14.63
C ALA A 18 3.83 2.67 -15.73
N LYS A 19 2.53 3.01 -15.68
CA LYS A 19 1.85 3.91 -16.62
C LYS A 19 2.50 5.30 -16.64
N LEU A 20 2.79 5.87 -15.48
CA LEU A 20 3.44 7.18 -15.38
C LEU A 20 4.89 7.14 -15.88
N LEU A 21 5.65 6.10 -15.58
CA LEU A 21 7.04 5.92 -16.04
C LEU A 21 7.10 5.83 -17.56
N VAL A 22 6.21 5.05 -18.18
CA VAL A 22 6.10 4.99 -19.66
C VAL A 22 5.78 6.35 -20.24
N ALA A 23 4.81 7.07 -19.68
CA ALA A 23 4.45 8.42 -20.11
C ALA A 23 5.61 9.43 -19.99
N ARG A 24 6.57 9.18 -19.08
CA ARG A 24 7.81 9.97 -18.91
C ARG A 24 8.99 9.46 -19.74
N GLY A 25 8.79 8.47 -20.61
CA GLY A 25 9.80 7.98 -21.53
C GLY A 25 10.83 7.02 -20.89
N TYR A 26 10.48 6.35 -19.80
CA TYR A 26 11.31 5.27 -19.22
C TYR A 26 11.12 3.97 -20.00
N ASP A 27 12.18 3.16 -20.05
CA ASP A 27 12.11 1.75 -20.44
C ASP A 27 11.72 0.94 -19.19
N VAL A 28 10.49 0.43 -19.18
CA VAL A 28 9.90 -0.23 -18.00
C VAL A 28 9.81 -1.72 -18.19
N ARG A 29 10.44 -2.48 -17.29
CA ARG A 29 10.20 -3.90 -17.08
C ARG A 29 9.20 -4.08 -15.96
N ALA A 30 8.01 -4.56 -16.29
CA ALA A 30 6.91 -4.83 -15.37
C ALA A 30 6.95 -6.30 -14.91
N THR A 31 7.08 -6.57 -13.61
CA THR A 31 7.07 -7.95 -13.15
C THR A 31 5.71 -8.40 -12.62
N VAL A 32 5.35 -9.62 -12.98
CA VAL A 32 4.17 -10.34 -12.51
C VAL A 32 4.55 -11.74 -12.05
N ARG A 33 3.80 -12.36 -11.13
CA ARG A 33 4.10 -13.72 -10.65
C ARG A 33 3.83 -14.81 -11.67
N ASP A 34 2.94 -14.52 -12.60
CA ASP A 34 2.54 -15.45 -13.66
C ASP A 34 2.28 -14.64 -14.93
N ALA A 35 3.23 -14.70 -15.85
CA ALA A 35 3.18 -13.98 -17.12
C ALA A 35 2.31 -14.68 -18.18
N SER A 36 1.88 -15.91 -17.90
CA SER A 36 0.98 -16.66 -18.81
C SER A 36 -0.51 -16.35 -18.58
N ASP A 37 -0.85 -15.65 -17.48
CA ASP A 37 -2.22 -15.29 -17.12
C ASP A 37 -2.63 -13.95 -17.76
N PRO A 38 -3.50 -13.93 -18.79
CA PRO A 38 -3.95 -12.69 -19.45
C PRO A 38 -4.62 -11.70 -18.49
N ALA A 39 -5.27 -12.19 -17.42
CA ALA A 39 -5.87 -11.30 -16.44
C ALA A 39 -4.82 -10.45 -15.67
N LYS A 40 -3.55 -10.85 -15.73
CA LYS A 40 -2.43 -10.14 -15.10
C LYS A 40 -1.59 -9.35 -16.10
N THR A 41 -1.67 -9.65 -17.41
CA THR A 41 -0.76 -9.10 -18.42
C THR A 41 -1.42 -8.15 -19.41
N THR A 42 -2.65 -8.40 -19.86
CA THR A 42 -3.30 -7.64 -20.94
C THR A 42 -3.26 -6.11 -20.74
N HIS A 43 -3.51 -5.64 -19.53
CA HIS A 43 -3.48 -4.19 -19.24
C HIS A 43 -2.05 -3.62 -19.24
N LEU A 44 -1.03 -4.44 -18.96
CA LEU A 44 0.38 -4.08 -19.05
C LEU A 44 0.87 -4.09 -20.49
N GLU A 45 0.44 -5.04 -21.29
CA GLU A 45 0.72 -5.12 -22.74
C GLU A 45 0.23 -3.84 -23.43
N ALA A 46 -0.96 -3.35 -23.05
CA ALA A 46 -1.51 -2.11 -23.56
C ALA A 46 -0.65 -0.86 -23.24
N LEU A 47 0.21 -0.92 -22.22
CA LEU A 47 1.18 0.14 -21.91
C LEU A 47 2.47 0.05 -22.75
N GLY A 48 2.69 -1.06 -23.45
CA GLY A 48 3.93 -1.29 -24.22
C GLY A 48 5.15 -1.57 -23.35
N VAL A 49 4.98 -2.06 -22.12
CA VAL A 49 6.08 -2.40 -21.20
C VAL A 49 6.61 -3.82 -21.47
N GLU A 50 7.87 -4.06 -21.15
CA GLU A 50 8.41 -5.42 -21.10
C GLU A 50 7.82 -6.17 -19.91
N ILE A 51 7.16 -7.30 -20.14
CA ILE A 51 6.59 -8.13 -19.07
C ILE A 51 7.56 -9.26 -18.73
N ALA A 52 7.91 -9.39 -17.47
CA ALA A 52 8.77 -10.45 -16.96
C ALA A 52 8.11 -11.19 -15.79
N GLN A 53 8.33 -12.50 -15.72
CA GLN A 53 7.85 -13.30 -14.60
C GLN A 53 8.87 -13.27 -13.46
N ALA A 54 8.42 -12.88 -12.27
CA ALA A 54 9.21 -12.92 -11.05
C ALA A 54 8.34 -13.11 -9.81
N ASP A 55 8.84 -13.92 -8.88
CA ASP A 55 8.22 -14.14 -7.58
C ASP A 55 9.18 -13.71 -6.47
N LEU A 56 8.76 -12.78 -5.61
CA LEU A 56 9.56 -12.30 -4.49
C LEU A 56 10.00 -13.42 -3.53
N MET A 57 9.24 -14.52 -3.48
CA MET A 57 9.58 -15.69 -2.65
C MET A 57 10.54 -16.66 -3.35
N ARG A 58 10.92 -16.38 -4.59
CA ARG A 58 11.85 -17.18 -5.41
C ARG A 58 12.99 -16.30 -5.89
N PRO A 59 14.05 -16.10 -5.07
CA PRO A 59 15.15 -15.17 -5.37
C PRO A 59 15.81 -15.39 -6.74
N GLU A 60 15.87 -16.64 -7.20
CA GLU A 60 16.41 -17.01 -8.50
C GLU A 60 15.67 -16.37 -9.69
N THR A 61 14.41 -15.99 -9.50
CA THR A 61 13.59 -15.31 -10.53
C THR A 61 13.81 -13.80 -10.54
N LEU A 62 14.44 -13.24 -9.51
CA LEU A 62 14.61 -11.79 -9.34
C LEU A 62 15.89 -11.28 -10.02
N ALA A 63 16.98 -12.04 -9.97
CA ALA A 63 18.25 -11.62 -10.54
C ALA A 63 18.14 -11.28 -12.04
N PRO A 64 17.55 -12.13 -12.91
CA PRO A 64 17.45 -11.82 -14.34
C PRO A 64 16.62 -10.57 -14.66
N VAL A 65 15.61 -10.27 -13.84
CA VAL A 65 14.76 -9.11 -14.09
C VAL A 65 15.41 -7.79 -13.67
N MET A 66 16.43 -7.83 -12.82
CA MET A 66 17.20 -6.66 -12.36
C MET A 66 18.38 -6.32 -13.26
N GLU A 67 18.86 -7.27 -14.07
CA GLU A 67 20.04 -7.08 -14.93
C GLU A 67 19.89 -5.90 -15.88
N GLY A 68 20.90 -5.03 -15.89
CA GLY A 68 20.99 -3.86 -16.76
C GLY A 68 19.94 -2.81 -16.48
N ARG A 69 19.34 -2.77 -15.30
CA ARG A 69 18.36 -1.75 -14.89
C ARG A 69 18.98 -0.69 -13.99
N ASP A 70 18.58 0.56 -14.19
CA ASP A 70 19.12 1.71 -13.47
C ASP A 70 18.40 1.94 -12.12
N GLY A 71 17.15 1.48 -12.00
CA GLY A 71 16.30 1.68 -10.82
C GLY A 71 15.27 0.59 -10.59
N LEU A 72 14.85 0.45 -9.33
CA LEU A 72 13.79 -0.45 -8.91
C LEU A 72 12.67 0.31 -8.20
N PHE A 73 11.43 0.10 -8.63
CA PHE A 73 10.22 0.44 -7.90
C PHE A 73 9.68 -0.85 -7.28
N GLN A 74 9.99 -1.06 -6.00
CA GLN A 74 9.56 -2.24 -5.25
C GLN A 74 8.16 -2.02 -4.71
N VAL A 75 7.14 -2.39 -5.50
CA VAL A 75 5.72 -2.18 -5.17
C VAL A 75 5.05 -3.47 -4.72
N ALA A 76 5.52 -4.62 -5.20
CA ALA A 76 4.94 -5.91 -4.85
C ALA A 76 4.97 -6.18 -3.35
N ALA A 77 3.82 -6.48 -2.77
CA ALA A 77 3.67 -6.87 -1.37
C ALA A 77 2.43 -7.74 -1.17
N VAL A 78 2.38 -8.47 -0.05
CA VAL A 78 1.14 -9.11 0.40
C VAL A 78 0.21 -8.03 0.95
N TYR A 79 -0.98 -7.91 0.36
CA TYR A 79 -2.00 -6.97 0.81
C TYR A 79 -3.24 -7.72 1.29
N ARG A 80 -3.20 -8.18 2.52
CA ARG A 80 -4.29 -8.87 3.23
C ARG A 80 -4.37 -8.39 4.68
N SER A 81 -5.57 -8.20 5.19
CA SER A 81 -5.82 -7.83 6.59
C SER A 81 -6.00 -9.04 7.49
N TRP A 82 -6.27 -10.22 6.92
CA TRP A 82 -6.52 -11.46 7.62
C TRP A 82 -6.03 -12.68 6.83
N ALA A 83 -5.58 -13.70 7.55
CA ALA A 83 -5.27 -15.03 7.04
C ALA A 83 -5.48 -16.06 8.16
N ARG A 84 -5.57 -17.36 7.81
CA ARG A 84 -5.64 -18.43 8.81
C ARG A 84 -4.33 -18.57 9.58
N ASP A 85 -3.23 -18.47 8.87
CA ASP A 85 -1.88 -18.40 9.42
C ASP A 85 -1.25 -17.07 9.00
N PRO A 86 -1.46 -15.98 9.79
CA PRO A 86 -0.94 -14.67 9.45
C PRO A 86 0.60 -14.63 9.35
N GLN A 87 1.28 -15.48 10.11
CA GLN A 87 2.75 -15.55 10.07
C GLN A 87 3.22 -16.00 8.68
N ARG A 88 2.68 -17.10 8.18
CA ARG A 88 3.10 -17.69 6.89
C ARG A 88 2.50 -16.99 5.68
N GLU A 89 1.28 -16.44 5.80
CA GLU A 89 0.55 -15.92 4.64
C GLU A 89 0.68 -14.40 4.48
N ILE A 90 1.07 -13.65 5.53
CA ILE A 90 1.16 -12.18 5.49
C ILE A 90 2.55 -11.71 5.91
N ILE A 91 3.02 -12.10 7.11
CA ILE A 91 4.21 -11.51 7.74
C ILE A 91 5.48 -11.95 7.04
N GLU A 92 5.76 -13.25 7.02
CA GLU A 92 6.97 -13.79 6.38
C GLU A 92 7.09 -13.40 4.89
N PRO A 93 6.04 -13.54 4.05
CA PRO A 93 6.15 -13.16 2.65
C PRO A 93 6.37 -11.65 2.43
N SER A 94 5.81 -10.80 3.31
CA SER A 94 6.02 -9.35 3.22
C SER A 94 7.46 -8.97 3.54
N ILE A 95 8.05 -9.56 4.58
CA ILE A 95 9.42 -9.29 5.01
C ILE A 95 10.41 -9.91 4.02
N THR A 96 10.34 -11.22 3.83
CA THR A 96 11.27 -11.97 2.99
C THR A 96 11.24 -11.52 1.55
N GLY A 97 10.04 -11.32 0.99
CA GLY A 97 9.88 -10.86 -0.38
C GLY A 97 10.48 -9.48 -0.63
N GLY A 98 10.29 -8.55 0.31
CA GLY A 98 10.91 -7.22 0.24
C GLY A 98 12.43 -7.29 0.23
N ILE A 99 13.02 -8.04 1.16
CA ILE A 99 14.47 -8.19 1.27
C ILE A 99 15.07 -8.92 0.07
N ASN A 100 14.41 -9.94 -0.46
CA ASN A 100 14.87 -10.63 -1.67
C ASN A 100 14.96 -9.67 -2.85
N ALA A 101 13.98 -8.79 -3.03
CA ALA A 101 14.03 -7.78 -4.10
C ALA A 101 15.18 -6.78 -3.91
N LEU A 102 15.42 -6.31 -2.68
CA LEU A 102 16.53 -5.40 -2.39
C LEU A 102 17.89 -6.05 -2.61
N ARG A 103 18.07 -7.31 -2.20
CA ARG A 103 19.29 -8.09 -2.46
C ARG A 103 19.53 -8.26 -3.95
N ALA A 104 18.52 -8.64 -4.71
CA ALA A 104 18.62 -8.78 -6.16
C ALA A 104 19.00 -7.47 -6.84
N ALA A 105 18.39 -6.35 -6.43
CA ALA A 105 18.71 -5.02 -6.92
C ALA A 105 20.17 -4.63 -6.61
N HIS A 106 20.60 -4.82 -5.37
CA HIS A 106 21.98 -4.54 -4.94
C HIS A 106 22.98 -5.37 -5.73
N THR A 107 22.77 -6.69 -5.85
CA THR A 107 23.66 -7.59 -6.60
C THR A 107 23.75 -7.24 -8.09
N ALA A 108 22.65 -6.76 -8.69
CA ALA A 108 22.61 -6.32 -10.08
C ALA A 108 23.16 -4.90 -10.30
N GLY A 109 23.59 -4.20 -9.26
CA GLY A 109 24.11 -2.84 -9.34
C GLY A 109 23.05 -1.78 -9.63
N VAL A 110 21.79 -2.01 -9.24
CA VAL A 110 20.72 -1.02 -9.38
C VAL A 110 21.05 0.21 -8.53
N GLY A 111 21.07 1.38 -9.16
CA GLY A 111 21.59 2.61 -8.54
C GLY A 111 20.66 3.23 -7.49
N ARG A 112 19.33 3.04 -7.59
CA ARG A 112 18.33 3.59 -6.64
C ARG A 112 17.11 2.70 -6.57
N VAL A 113 16.59 2.53 -5.34
CA VAL A 113 15.36 1.79 -5.07
C VAL A 113 14.31 2.68 -4.41
N VAL A 114 13.09 2.68 -4.93
CA VAL A 114 11.91 3.26 -4.29
C VAL A 114 11.03 2.13 -3.79
N PHE A 115 10.96 2.00 -2.47
CA PHE A 115 10.24 0.93 -1.78
C PHE A 115 8.86 1.39 -1.32
N THR A 116 7.82 0.67 -1.69
CA THR A 116 6.44 0.96 -1.29
C THR A 116 6.12 0.31 0.06
N SER A 117 6.14 1.10 1.11
CA SER A 117 5.63 0.73 2.43
C SER A 117 4.15 1.13 2.58
N SER A 118 3.78 1.70 3.69
CA SER A 118 2.42 2.18 3.99
C SER A 118 2.44 3.06 5.24
N THR A 119 1.47 3.95 5.42
CA THR A 119 1.21 4.59 6.71
C THR A 119 0.84 3.56 7.81
N ALA A 120 0.56 2.32 7.46
CA ALA A 120 0.45 1.23 8.43
C ALA A 120 1.75 1.00 9.23
N ALA A 121 2.92 1.35 8.66
CA ALA A 121 4.22 1.32 9.34
C ALA A 121 4.52 2.62 10.14
N VAL A 122 3.75 3.67 9.92
CA VAL A 122 3.86 4.95 10.65
C VAL A 122 2.96 4.95 11.88
N GLY A 123 1.72 4.50 11.72
CA GLY A 123 0.71 4.48 12.77
C GLY A 123 -0.60 5.15 12.34
N ARG A 124 -1.47 5.41 13.33
CA ARG A 124 -2.82 5.98 13.08
C ARG A 124 -3.08 7.27 13.81
N ALA A 125 -2.59 7.40 15.03
CA ALA A 125 -2.83 8.56 15.87
C ALA A 125 -1.60 8.87 16.69
N GLY A 126 -1.15 10.09 16.63
CA GLY A 126 -0.13 10.62 17.51
C GLY A 126 -0.66 10.90 18.92
N PRO A 127 0.21 11.20 19.86
CA PRO A 127 -0.18 11.69 21.17
C PRO A 127 -1.13 12.88 21.01
N ASP A 128 -2.21 12.89 21.79
CA ASP A 128 -3.22 13.96 21.79
C ASP A 128 -3.82 14.31 20.42
N GLY A 129 -3.78 13.36 19.46
CA GLY A 129 -4.29 13.55 18.12
C GLY A 129 -3.39 14.35 17.17
N ALA A 130 -2.13 14.58 17.55
CA ALA A 130 -1.16 15.25 16.68
C ALA A 130 -0.96 14.49 15.35
N PRO A 131 -0.71 15.20 14.23
CA PRO A 131 -0.37 14.56 12.97
C PRO A 131 0.90 13.71 13.10
N LEU A 132 0.87 12.50 12.57
CA LEU A 132 2.04 11.62 12.48
C LEU A 132 2.93 12.05 11.31
N SER A 133 4.23 11.89 11.49
CA SER A 133 5.27 12.24 10.55
C SER A 133 6.11 11.03 10.14
N GLU A 134 7.08 11.24 9.29
CA GLU A 134 8.06 10.22 8.88
C GLU A 134 8.98 9.75 10.02
N ALA A 135 9.00 10.44 11.17
CA ALA A 135 9.75 10.01 12.35
C ALA A 135 9.02 8.95 13.16
N ASP A 136 7.70 8.82 12.96
CA ASP A 136 6.86 7.92 13.75
C ASP A 136 6.89 6.50 13.20
N TRP A 137 6.79 5.52 14.13
CA TRP A 137 6.76 4.10 13.83
C TRP A 137 5.64 3.36 14.57
N ASN A 138 5.04 2.38 13.90
CA ASN A 138 3.94 1.57 14.45
C ASN A 138 4.44 0.26 15.08
N ASP A 139 5.46 0.33 15.93
CA ASP A 139 6.14 -0.85 16.52
C ASP A 139 5.22 -1.65 17.45
N ALA A 140 4.24 -1.00 18.05
CA ALA A 140 3.30 -1.65 18.97
C ALA A 140 2.12 -2.35 18.28
N SER A 141 2.02 -2.32 16.96
CA SER A 141 0.89 -2.93 16.25
C SER A 141 0.88 -4.44 16.36
N ARG A 142 -0.31 -4.99 16.63
CA ARG A 142 -0.59 -6.44 16.59
C ARG A 142 -1.46 -6.83 15.39
N HIS A 143 -1.82 -5.87 14.56
CA HIS A 143 -2.56 -6.14 13.32
C HIS A 143 -1.60 -6.76 12.29
N PRO A 144 -1.86 -7.96 11.74
CA PRO A 144 -0.88 -8.69 10.93
C PRO A 144 -0.29 -7.88 9.79
N TYR A 145 -1.13 -7.14 9.06
CA TYR A 145 -0.67 -6.30 7.95
C TYR A 145 0.21 -5.12 8.42
N SER A 146 -0.22 -4.41 9.49
CA SER A 146 0.54 -3.26 9.99
C SER A 146 1.89 -3.72 10.55
N TYR A 147 1.91 -4.78 11.34
CA TYR A 147 3.14 -5.39 11.84
C TYR A 147 4.08 -5.81 10.69
N ALA A 148 3.52 -6.50 9.68
CA ALA A 148 4.30 -6.94 8.52
C ALA A 148 4.92 -5.77 7.73
N LYS A 149 4.19 -4.65 7.58
CA LYS A 149 4.69 -3.44 6.91
C LYS A 149 5.77 -2.75 7.74
N THR A 150 5.57 -2.62 9.05
CA THR A 150 6.56 -2.02 9.96
C THR A 150 7.86 -2.83 9.94
N GLU A 151 7.78 -4.13 10.15
CA GLU A 151 8.96 -5.01 10.20
C GLU A 151 9.66 -5.09 8.83
N ALA A 152 8.89 -5.18 7.73
CA ALA A 152 9.48 -5.18 6.39
C ALA A 152 10.24 -3.88 6.08
N GLU A 153 9.72 -2.74 6.53
CA GLU A 153 10.38 -1.44 6.35
C GLU A 153 11.63 -1.32 7.22
N HIS A 154 11.58 -1.72 8.49
CA HIS A 154 12.78 -1.78 9.34
C HIS A 154 13.89 -2.64 8.74
N ARG A 155 13.55 -3.82 8.23
CA ARG A 155 14.51 -4.71 7.56
C ARG A 155 15.05 -4.11 6.27
N ALA A 156 14.22 -3.38 5.52
CA ALA A 156 14.67 -2.70 4.30
C ALA A 156 15.70 -1.62 4.63
N TRP A 157 15.48 -0.83 5.68
CA TRP A 157 16.44 0.17 6.14
C TRP A 157 17.74 -0.44 6.65
N ALA A 158 17.66 -1.48 7.48
CA ALA A 158 18.85 -2.19 7.97
C ALA A 158 19.70 -2.74 6.82
N PHE A 159 19.05 -3.35 5.82
CA PHE A 159 19.75 -3.82 4.62
C PHE A 159 20.38 -2.68 3.81
N ALA A 160 19.67 -1.57 3.64
CA ALA A 160 20.18 -0.43 2.91
C ALA A 160 21.41 0.21 3.59
N GLU A 161 21.39 0.30 4.93
CA GLU A 161 22.51 0.79 5.73
C GLU A 161 23.74 -0.13 5.61
N GLU A 162 23.55 -1.45 5.73
CA GLU A 162 24.60 -2.45 5.59
C GLU A 162 25.23 -2.48 4.20
N SER A 163 24.38 -2.41 3.15
CA SER A 163 24.80 -2.59 1.75
C SER A 163 25.20 -1.29 1.04
N GLY A 164 24.89 -0.12 1.60
CA GLY A 164 25.04 1.19 0.96
C GLY A 164 24.03 1.44 -0.17
N LEU A 165 22.91 0.69 -0.22
CA LEU A 165 21.88 0.84 -1.25
C LEU A 165 21.15 2.19 -1.09
N ASP A 166 21.06 2.97 -2.18
CA ASP A 166 20.27 4.21 -2.18
C ASP A 166 18.76 3.89 -2.17
N LEU A 167 18.21 3.85 -0.95
CA LEU A 167 16.81 3.49 -0.68
C LEU A 167 15.99 4.71 -0.32
N LEU A 168 14.81 4.84 -0.95
CA LEU A 168 13.73 5.72 -0.52
C LEU A 168 12.49 4.89 -0.22
N VAL A 169 11.69 5.34 0.75
CA VAL A 169 10.46 4.67 1.13
C VAL A 169 9.27 5.60 0.95
N ILE A 170 8.25 5.12 0.27
CA ILE A 170 6.95 5.79 0.13
C ILE A 170 5.95 5.11 1.06
N ASN A 171 5.29 5.90 1.91
CA ASN A 171 4.28 5.47 2.87
C ASN A 171 2.91 6.04 2.48
N PRO A 172 2.21 5.47 1.49
CA PRO A 172 0.88 5.95 1.13
C PRO A 172 -0.16 5.58 2.18
N THR A 173 -1.20 6.37 2.28
CA THR A 173 -2.45 6.04 2.99
C THR A 173 -3.30 5.06 2.18
N ALA A 174 -4.62 4.96 2.43
CA ALA A 174 -5.50 4.14 1.62
C ALA A 174 -5.58 4.69 0.19
N VAL A 175 -5.07 3.92 -0.75
CA VAL A 175 -5.00 4.32 -2.15
C VAL A 175 -6.36 4.07 -2.82
N ILE A 176 -6.90 5.12 -3.41
CA ILE A 176 -8.12 5.12 -4.22
C ILE A 176 -7.80 5.67 -5.61
N GLY A 177 -8.76 5.69 -6.53
CA GLY A 177 -8.58 6.31 -7.84
C GLY A 177 -8.96 5.38 -9.00
N PRO A 178 -8.62 5.74 -10.23
CA PRO A 178 -8.92 4.96 -11.43
C PRO A 178 -7.98 3.75 -11.60
N ASP A 179 -8.23 2.99 -12.67
CA ASP A 179 -7.36 1.90 -13.15
C ASP A 179 -7.22 0.71 -12.15
N PHE A 180 -8.26 0.45 -11.35
CA PHE A 180 -8.32 -0.77 -10.54
C PHE A 180 -8.71 -1.97 -11.41
N HIS A 181 -7.75 -2.80 -11.74
CA HIS A 181 -8.00 -4.05 -12.48
C HIS A 181 -8.49 -5.19 -11.57
N ARG A 182 -8.42 -5.00 -10.25
CA ARG A 182 -8.92 -5.96 -9.26
C ARG A 182 -9.33 -5.27 -7.97
N HIS A 183 -10.26 -5.87 -7.25
CA HIS A 183 -10.64 -5.38 -5.93
C HIS A 183 -9.52 -5.60 -4.91
N THR A 184 -9.33 -4.62 -4.04
CA THR A 184 -8.35 -4.64 -2.95
C THR A 184 -9.03 -4.42 -1.60
N PRO A 185 -8.40 -4.75 -0.47
CA PRO A 185 -8.94 -4.44 0.85
C PRO A 185 -9.26 -2.95 1.05
N SER A 186 -8.48 -2.03 0.45
CA SER A 186 -8.77 -0.60 0.56
C SER A 186 -10.02 -0.17 -0.20
N THR A 187 -10.40 -0.85 -1.27
CA THR A 187 -11.60 -0.47 -2.04
C THR A 187 -12.89 -1.11 -1.53
N ALA A 188 -12.81 -2.13 -0.68
CA ALA A 188 -13.97 -2.86 -0.19
C ALA A 188 -14.97 -1.97 0.58
N PRO A 189 -14.59 -1.09 1.51
CA PRO A 189 -15.52 -0.22 2.22
C PRO A 189 -16.27 0.73 1.29
N TYR A 190 -15.59 1.30 0.30
CA TYR A 190 -16.20 2.22 -0.68
C TYR A 190 -17.20 1.50 -1.56
N ARG A 191 -16.85 0.29 -2.02
CA ARG A 191 -17.78 -0.54 -2.79
C ARG A 191 -19.04 -0.89 -2.00
N MET A 192 -18.89 -1.23 -0.71
CA MET A 192 -20.04 -1.49 0.16
C MET A 192 -20.92 -0.25 0.33
N LEU A 193 -20.30 0.93 0.49
CA LEU A 193 -21.02 2.19 0.56
C LEU A 193 -21.80 2.49 -0.72
N LEU A 194 -21.14 2.41 -1.88
CA LEU A 194 -21.72 2.71 -3.18
C LEU A 194 -22.82 1.72 -3.60
N ARG A 195 -22.82 0.49 -3.04
CA ARG A 195 -23.87 -0.51 -3.27
C ARG A 195 -25.02 -0.45 -2.26
N GLY A 196 -24.96 0.49 -1.30
CA GLY A 196 -25.96 0.58 -0.23
C GLY A 196 -25.91 -0.59 0.77
N GLU A 197 -24.81 -1.35 0.79
CA GLU A 197 -24.63 -2.51 1.68
C GLU A 197 -24.20 -2.12 3.10
N LEU A 198 -23.74 -0.89 3.29
CA LEU A 198 -23.28 -0.38 4.58
C LEU A 198 -24.47 0.06 5.43
N ARG A 199 -24.79 -0.66 6.49
CA ARG A 199 -25.95 -0.40 7.36
C ARG A 199 -25.75 0.72 8.39
N ARG A 200 -24.50 0.97 8.79
CA ARG A 200 -24.11 2.00 9.76
C ARG A 200 -22.76 2.58 9.39
N ILE A 201 -22.56 3.85 9.71
CA ILE A 201 -21.28 4.54 9.47
C ILE A 201 -20.27 4.04 10.52
N PRO A 202 -19.14 3.43 10.15
CA PRO A 202 -18.13 2.98 11.10
C PRO A 202 -17.41 4.17 11.75
N PRO A 203 -16.99 4.08 13.03
CA PRO A 203 -16.21 5.13 13.69
C PRO A 203 -14.74 5.06 13.26
N ILE A 204 -14.45 5.45 12.02
CA ILE A 204 -13.11 5.43 11.42
C ILE A 204 -12.85 6.75 10.68
N THR A 205 -11.59 7.19 10.71
CA THR A 205 -11.08 8.23 9.81
C THR A 205 -10.20 7.56 8.75
N TYR A 206 -10.49 7.81 7.49
CA TYR A 206 -9.73 7.32 6.36
C TYR A 206 -8.67 8.34 5.95
N GLY A 207 -7.38 7.95 5.95
CA GLY A 207 -6.38 8.68 5.17
C GLY A 207 -6.51 8.25 3.71
N LEU A 208 -6.63 9.18 2.81
CA LEU A 208 -6.88 8.96 1.39
C LEU A 208 -5.77 9.56 0.53
N VAL A 209 -5.43 8.87 -0.54
CA VAL A 209 -4.54 9.36 -1.59
C VAL A 209 -4.93 8.74 -2.93
N ASP A 210 -4.89 9.53 -4.01
CA ASP A 210 -5.15 9.02 -5.35
C ASP A 210 -3.96 8.20 -5.87
N ALA A 211 -4.24 7.14 -6.62
CA ALA A 211 -3.22 6.26 -7.20
C ALA A 211 -2.27 7.01 -8.15
N ARG A 212 -2.76 8.06 -8.81
CA ARG A 212 -1.95 8.92 -9.70
C ARG A 212 -0.96 9.75 -8.90
N ASP A 213 -1.38 10.29 -7.74
CA ASP A 213 -0.53 11.06 -6.84
C ASP A 213 0.49 10.16 -6.13
N VAL A 214 0.09 8.92 -5.83
CA VAL A 214 1.04 7.90 -5.33
C VAL A 214 2.09 7.58 -6.39
N ALA A 215 1.69 7.37 -7.64
CA ALA A 215 2.63 7.14 -8.74
C ALA A 215 3.57 8.34 -8.93
N GLN A 216 3.04 9.55 -8.88
CA GLN A 216 3.83 10.78 -8.95
C GLN A 216 4.86 10.84 -7.82
N GLY A 217 4.46 10.56 -6.58
CA GLY A 217 5.38 10.54 -5.43
C GLY A 217 6.52 9.53 -5.60
N HIS A 218 6.23 8.33 -6.13
CA HIS A 218 7.26 7.33 -6.43
C HIS A 218 8.25 7.83 -7.49
N VAL A 219 7.76 8.40 -8.58
CA VAL A 219 8.62 8.86 -9.68
C VAL A 219 9.43 10.07 -9.24
N LEU A 220 8.84 11.02 -8.52
CA LEU A 220 9.54 12.17 -7.95
C LEU A 220 10.62 11.73 -6.95
N ALA A 221 10.36 10.75 -6.09
CA ALA A 221 11.36 10.20 -5.18
C ALA A 221 12.55 9.59 -5.95
N TYR A 222 12.29 8.91 -7.06
CA TYR A 222 13.35 8.37 -7.91
C TYR A 222 14.15 9.47 -8.61
N GLU A 223 13.51 10.51 -9.12
CA GLU A 223 14.12 11.58 -9.91
C GLU A 223 14.88 12.61 -9.04
N THR A 224 14.43 12.83 -7.80
CA THR A 224 15.01 13.84 -6.90
C THR A 224 16.25 13.27 -6.20
N ARG A 225 17.44 13.63 -6.71
CA ARG A 225 18.71 13.09 -6.21
C ARG A 225 18.97 13.35 -4.72
N GLN A 226 18.48 14.48 -4.19
CA GLN A 226 18.65 14.90 -2.81
C GLN A 226 17.65 14.26 -1.86
N ALA A 227 16.54 13.71 -2.36
CA ALA A 227 15.53 13.07 -1.52
C ALA A 227 16.11 11.89 -0.74
N ARG A 228 15.75 11.77 0.54
CA ARG A 228 16.24 10.73 1.45
C ARG A 228 15.12 10.28 2.40
N GLY A 229 15.19 9.02 2.79
CA GLY A 229 14.35 8.49 3.86
C GLY A 229 12.93 8.18 3.42
N ARG A 230 12.01 8.33 4.36
CA ARG A 230 10.57 8.05 4.24
C ARG A 230 9.83 9.27 3.72
N HIS A 231 8.73 9.05 2.98
CA HIS A 231 7.83 10.10 2.53
C HIS A 231 6.38 9.64 2.64
N ILE A 232 5.59 10.30 3.47
CA ILE A 232 4.17 10.03 3.65
C ILE A 232 3.39 10.70 2.51
N LEU A 233 2.53 9.92 1.86
CA LEU A 233 1.60 10.42 0.85
C LEU A 233 0.17 10.28 1.35
N CYS A 234 -0.42 11.40 1.70
CA CYS A 234 -1.81 11.54 2.14
C CYS A 234 -2.39 12.84 1.59
N THR A 235 -3.43 12.73 0.79
CA THR A 235 -4.11 13.93 0.29
C THR A 235 -5.01 14.50 1.37
N GLU A 236 -5.79 13.64 2.05
CA GLU A 236 -6.73 14.06 3.07
C GLU A 236 -7.00 12.93 4.08
N CYS A 237 -7.33 13.31 5.32
CA CYS A 237 -7.85 12.43 6.35
C CYS A 237 -9.32 12.75 6.59
N LEU A 238 -10.23 11.85 6.15
CA LEU A 238 -11.66 12.10 6.13
C LEU A 238 -12.40 11.15 7.08
N PRO A 239 -13.16 11.65 8.08
CA PRO A 239 -14.06 10.82 8.86
C PRO A 239 -15.08 10.10 7.97
N ALA A 240 -15.41 8.86 8.31
CA ALA A 240 -16.39 8.08 7.51
C ALA A 240 -17.75 8.77 7.37
N ALA A 241 -18.15 9.57 8.35
CA ALA A 241 -19.40 10.34 8.28
C ALA A 241 -19.38 11.40 7.17
N GLU A 242 -18.25 12.09 7.02
CA GLU A 242 -18.06 13.09 5.96
C GLU A 242 -17.98 12.42 4.59
N LEU A 243 -17.27 11.29 4.48
CA LEU A 243 -17.26 10.50 3.24
C LEU A 243 -18.67 10.06 2.81
N VAL A 244 -19.49 9.61 3.76
CA VAL A 244 -20.89 9.23 3.49
C VAL A 244 -21.71 10.44 3.05
N ALA A 245 -21.51 11.60 3.67
CA ALA A 245 -22.17 12.84 3.27
C ALA A 245 -21.79 13.24 1.83
N LEU A 246 -20.48 13.19 1.49
CA LEU A 246 -20.01 13.47 0.12
C LEU A 246 -20.64 12.54 -0.91
N VAL A 247 -20.72 11.24 -0.63
CA VAL A 247 -21.35 10.29 -1.56
C VAL A 247 -22.82 10.62 -1.77
N ARG A 248 -23.56 10.93 -0.72
CA ARG A 248 -24.97 11.34 -0.81
C ARG A 248 -25.15 12.64 -1.61
N ASP A 249 -24.25 13.59 -1.44
CA ASP A 249 -24.33 14.89 -2.12
C ASP A 249 -23.97 14.78 -3.61
N ILE A 250 -23.07 13.85 -3.96
CA ILE A 250 -22.70 13.57 -5.36
C ILE A 250 -23.79 12.76 -6.07
N ASP A 251 -24.31 11.73 -5.43
CA ASP A 251 -25.35 10.87 -5.98
C ASP A 251 -26.42 10.54 -4.92
N PRO A 252 -27.51 11.35 -4.86
CA PRO A 252 -28.60 11.13 -3.92
C PRO A 252 -29.39 9.81 -4.11
N THR A 253 -29.16 9.10 -5.23
CA THR A 253 -29.84 7.81 -5.49
C THR A 253 -29.18 6.65 -4.72
N ILE A 254 -27.94 6.82 -4.25
CA ILE A 254 -27.25 5.81 -3.46
C ILE A 254 -27.84 5.77 -2.04
N ALA A 255 -28.29 4.60 -1.62
CA ALA A 255 -28.79 4.38 -0.26
C ALA A 255 -27.64 4.36 0.76
N VAL A 256 -27.33 5.52 1.35
CA VAL A 256 -26.25 5.65 2.34
C VAL A 256 -26.79 5.51 3.78
N PRO A 257 -25.98 5.00 4.73
CA PRO A 257 -26.37 4.90 6.12
C PRO A 257 -26.49 6.29 6.77
N THR A 258 -27.50 6.47 7.65
CA THR A 258 -27.73 7.71 8.39
C THR A 258 -27.29 7.64 9.85
N ARG A 259 -27.03 6.44 10.39
CA ARG A 259 -26.69 6.22 11.80
C ARG A 259 -25.27 5.75 11.95
N GLN A 260 -24.54 6.32 12.89
CA GLN A 260 -23.21 5.85 13.26
C GLN A 260 -23.27 4.56 14.09
N ALA A 261 -22.26 3.71 13.92
CA ALA A 261 -22.06 2.56 14.80
C ALA A 261 -21.30 3.01 16.06
N ALA A 262 -21.80 2.65 17.23
CA ALA A 262 -21.05 2.84 18.46
C ALA A 262 -19.85 1.87 18.50
N LEU A 263 -18.72 2.30 19.02
CA LEU A 263 -17.48 1.49 19.05
C LEU A 263 -17.69 0.13 19.77
N TRP A 264 -18.51 0.09 20.81
CA TRP A 264 -18.83 -1.16 21.52
C TRP A 264 -19.57 -2.17 20.63
N GLN A 265 -20.48 -1.68 19.73
CA GLN A 265 -21.21 -2.53 18.80
C GLN A 265 -20.24 -3.16 17.78
N VAL A 266 -19.29 -2.38 17.28
CA VAL A 266 -18.29 -2.86 16.34
C VAL A 266 -17.34 -3.84 17.02
N ARG A 267 -16.96 -3.61 18.28
CA ARG A 267 -16.17 -4.55 19.09
C ARG A 267 -16.89 -5.87 19.32
N ALA A 268 -18.21 -5.82 19.62
CA ALA A 268 -19.02 -7.02 19.79
C ALA A 268 -19.13 -7.82 18.47
N LEU A 269 -19.36 -7.13 17.36
CA LEU A 269 -19.38 -7.75 16.03
C LEU A 269 -18.06 -8.44 15.70
N ALA A 270 -16.92 -7.77 15.94
CA ALA A 270 -15.61 -8.34 15.66
C ALA A 270 -15.34 -9.62 16.47
N ARG A 271 -15.76 -9.67 17.74
CA ARG A 271 -15.68 -10.89 18.56
C ARG A 271 -16.56 -12.02 18.02
N LEU A 272 -17.76 -11.70 17.55
CA LEU A 272 -18.66 -12.67 16.94
C LEU A 272 -18.07 -13.22 15.62
N GLU A 273 -17.51 -12.36 14.77
CA GLU A 273 -16.85 -12.77 13.53
C GLU A 273 -15.59 -13.62 13.81
N GLN A 274 -14.82 -13.28 14.84
CA GLN A 274 -13.70 -14.09 15.32
C GLN A 274 -14.15 -15.49 15.75
N PHE A 275 -15.23 -15.58 16.53
CA PHE A 275 -15.79 -16.89 16.91
C PHE A 275 -16.23 -17.71 15.71
N ARG A 276 -16.88 -17.07 14.72
CA ARG A 276 -17.30 -17.73 13.48
C ARG A 276 -16.13 -18.18 12.62
N SER A 277 -14.99 -17.51 12.69
CA SER A 277 -13.79 -17.87 11.93
C SER A 277 -13.20 -19.22 12.36
N TRP A 278 -13.41 -19.64 13.61
CA TRP A 278 -13.00 -20.97 14.08
C TRP A 278 -13.75 -22.11 13.39
N PHE A 279 -14.92 -21.80 12.80
CA PHE A 279 -15.72 -22.73 12.00
C PHE A 279 -15.45 -22.58 10.48
N GLY A 280 -14.31 -22.00 10.10
CA GLY A 280 -13.84 -21.95 8.72
C GLY A 280 -14.35 -20.76 7.88
N ARG A 281 -15.08 -19.80 8.47
CA ARG A 281 -15.52 -18.59 7.76
C ARG A 281 -14.46 -17.49 7.86
N GLU A 282 -14.15 -16.85 6.75
CA GLU A 282 -13.31 -15.66 6.76
C GLU A 282 -14.04 -14.51 7.48
N PRO A 283 -13.44 -13.91 8.54
CA PRO A 283 -14.08 -12.83 9.27
C PRO A 283 -14.04 -11.55 8.45
N ARG A 284 -15.15 -10.82 8.42
CA ARG A 284 -15.23 -9.50 7.78
C ARG A 284 -14.53 -8.42 8.60
N LEU A 285 -14.42 -8.64 9.90
CA LEU A 285 -13.82 -7.71 10.85
C LEU A 285 -13.21 -8.51 12.00
N THR A 286 -11.96 -8.19 12.36
CA THR A 286 -11.28 -8.83 13.49
C THR A 286 -11.11 -7.87 14.67
N PRO A 287 -10.93 -8.36 15.91
CA PRO A 287 -10.62 -7.51 17.06
C PRO A 287 -9.34 -6.67 16.86
N GLU A 288 -8.34 -7.22 16.15
CA GLU A 288 -7.10 -6.54 15.79
C GLU A 288 -7.38 -5.35 14.86
N THR A 289 -8.21 -5.56 13.82
CA THR A 289 -8.63 -4.49 12.90
C THR A 289 -9.38 -3.37 13.66
N VAL A 290 -10.28 -3.73 14.58
CA VAL A 290 -10.99 -2.72 15.40
C VAL A 290 -10.01 -1.94 16.27
N ARG A 291 -9.06 -2.61 16.92
CA ARG A 291 -8.07 -1.96 17.77
C ARG A 291 -7.15 -1.04 16.98
N GLU A 292 -6.76 -1.46 15.79
CA GLU A 292 -5.84 -0.72 14.93
C GLU A 292 -6.48 0.52 14.32
N TYR A 293 -7.70 0.40 13.79
CA TYR A 293 -8.26 1.38 12.85
C TYR A 293 -9.44 2.18 13.39
N LEU A 294 -10.22 1.69 14.36
CA LEU A 294 -11.48 2.29 14.74
C LEU A 294 -11.40 3.10 16.05
N GLY A 295 -12.17 4.19 16.10
CA GLY A 295 -12.24 5.05 17.28
C GLY A 295 -10.99 5.89 17.55
N LYS A 296 -10.11 6.02 16.55
CA LYS A 296 -8.91 6.84 16.63
C LYS A 296 -8.97 7.95 15.58
N PRO A 297 -8.59 9.18 15.92
CA PRO A 297 -8.29 10.18 14.90
C PRO A 297 -7.13 9.70 14.05
N THR A 298 -7.10 10.13 12.80
CA THR A 298 -5.98 9.83 11.90
C THR A 298 -5.60 11.13 11.20
N SER A 299 -4.34 11.49 11.30
CA SER A 299 -3.79 12.70 10.68
C SER A 299 -2.32 12.50 10.38
N TYR A 300 -1.85 13.02 9.24
CA TYR A 300 -0.47 12.89 8.79
C TYR A 300 0.09 14.23 8.35
N ASP A 301 1.34 14.50 8.72
CA ASP A 301 2.12 15.60 8.17
C ASP A 301 2.79 15.14 6.85
N THR A 302 2.40 15.76 5.75
CA THR A 302 2.96 15.49 4.41
C THR A 302 3.92 16.59 3.94
N SER A 303 4.30 17.49 4.83
CA SER A 303 5.16 18.65 4.50
C SER A 303 6.52 18.24 3.93
N LYS A 304 7.07 17.10 4.39
CA LYS A 304 8.32 16.55 3.87
C LYS A 304 8.21 16.16 2.39
N ALA A 305 7.17 15.42 2.02
CA ALA A 305 6.95 15.02 0.63
C ALA A 305 6.75 16.25 -0.27
N ARG A 306 6.02 17.25 0.18
CA ARG A 306 5.83 18.51 -0.55
C ARG A 306 7.13 19.28 -0.72
N ARG A 307 7.91 19.44 0.35
CA ARG A 307 9.15 20.20 0.35
C ARG A 307 10.27 19.52 -0.43
N GLU A 308 10.48 18.22 -0.22
CA GLU A 308 11.63 17.50 -0.78
C GLU A 308 11.36 16.95 -2.18
N LEU A 309 10.12 16.50 -2.47
CA LEU A 309 9.76 15.91 -3.74
C LEU A 309 9.01 16.89 -4.67
N GLY A 310 8.50 18.01 -4.16
CA GLY A 310 7.55 18.83 -4.88
C GLY A 310 6.21 18.12 -5.12
N TRP A 311 5.88 17.14 -4.29
CA TRP A 311 4.62 16.39 -4.37
C TRP A 311 3.43 17.28 -3.97
N CYS A 312 2.32 17.26 -4.73
CA CYS A 312 1.14 18.09 -4.51
C CYS A 312 -0.15 17.32 -4.87
#